data_82af0fea09b74d49e00eb6e095dee953
#
_entry.id   82af0fea09b74d49e00eb6e095dee953
#
_cell.length_a   1.000
_cell.length_b   1.000
_cell.length_c   1.000
_cell.angle_alpha   90.00
_cell.angle_beta   90.00
_cell.angle_gamma   90.00
#
_symmetry.space_group_name_H-M   'P 1'
#
loop_
_entity.id
_entity.type
_entity.pdbx_description
1 polymer ?
#
loop_
_entity_poly.entity_id
_entity_poly.type
_entity_poly.pdbx_seq_one_letter_code
_entity_poly.pdbx_strand_id
1 'polypeptide(L)'
;MDYNSVDIKQAARFSVAPMMDWTDRHCRYFHRKFTKKSLLYTEMVASAALVKGKAFHLLDFSNEEHPVALQLGGSDPSQLSEAASIGEEYGYDEINLNVGCPSDRVQSGEFGAVLMKNPKLVAECCEAIKVNTAIDVTVKCRIGVDDQNPYQILPEFLKYLCDAGITRVIIHARKAILKGLSPKENRDVPPLDYPLVYEMKEQFPELHISLNGGVKSISEAEKLLSKGIDGVM
;
A
#
# COMPACT_ATOMS: atom_id res chain seq x y z
N MET A 1 -1.94 1.11 28.28
CA MET A 1 -1.61 2.28 27.44
C MET A 1 -2.76 2.40 26.46
N ASP A 2 -3.45 3.54 26.49
CA ASP A 2 -4.53 3.78 25.52
C ASP A 2 -3.90 3.93 24.14
N TYR A 3 -4.11 2.94 23.26
CA TYR A 3 -3.67 2.96 21.87
C TYR A 3 -4.56 3.88 21.00
N ASN A 4 -5.55 4.55 21.58
CA ASN A 4 -6.58 5.34 20.91
C ASN A 4 -6.16 6.72 20.35
N SER A 5 -4.86 7.00 20.23
CA SER A 5 -4.40 8.29 19.68
C SER A 5 -3.08 8.23 18.90
N VAL A 6 -2.80 7.12 18.23
CA VAL A 6 -1.63 7.08 17.34
C VAL A 6 -1.98 7.85 16.07
N ASP A 7 -1.29 8.97 15.85
CA ASP A 7 -1.35 9.67 14.56
C ASP A 7 -0.78 8.76 13.47
N ILE A 8 -1.67 8.20 12.64
CA ILE A 8 -1.32 7.28 11.54
C ILE A 8 -0.38 7.95 10.54
N LYS A 9 -0.50 9.26 10.29
CA LYS A 9 0.42 9.98 9.40
C LYS A 9 1.84 10.01 10.00
N GLN A 10 1.94 10.18 11.32
CA GLN A 10 3.23 10.11 12.00
C GLN A 10 3.80 8.68 11.99
N ALA A 11 2.97 7.67 12.18
CA ALA A 11 3.37 6.26 12.09
C ALA A 11 3.84 5.88 10.68
N ALA A 12 3.20 6.41 9.65
CA ALA A 12 3.54 6.21 8.24
C ALA A 12 4.87 6.86 7.81
N ARG A 13 5.47 7.70 8.66
CA ARG A 13 6.81 8.25 8.41
C ARG A 13 7.88 7.15 8.25
N PHE A 14 7.70 6.05 8.95
CA PHE A 14 8.51 4.84 8.76
C PHE A 14 7.61 3.61 8.88
N SER A 15 7.53 2.81 7.83
CA SER A 15 6.65 1.65 7.78
C SER A 15 7.34 0.40 7.24
N VAL A 16 6.77 -0.77 7.53
CA VAL A 16 7.24 -2.05 7.03
C VAL A 16 6.35 -2.51 5.89
N ALA A 17 6.96 -2.78 4.73
CA ALA A 17 6.23 -3.15 3.52
C ALA A 17 5.44 -4.46 3.68
N PRO A 18 4.22 -4.53 3.13
CA PRO A 18 3.47 -5.78 3.02
C PRO A 18 4.21 -6.78 2.12
N MET A 19 4.46 -7.99 2.61
CA MET A 19 5.20 -9.03 1.90
C MET A 19 4.56 -10.40 2.14
N MET A 20 4.05 -11.01 1.05
CA MET A 20 3.52 -12.38 1.09
C MET A 20 4.54 -13.36 1.64
N ASP A 21 4.09 -14.29 2.48
CA ASP A 21 4.88 -15.32 3.18
C ASP A 21 5.90 -14.75 4.20
N TRP A 22 5.83 -13.43 4.49
CA TRP A 22 6.76 -12.77 5.42
C TRP A 22 6.07 -11.94 6.49
N THR A 23 5.17 -11.01 6.13
CA THR A 23 4.57 -10.10 7.11
C THR A 23 3.27 -10.63 7.72
N ASP A 24 3.29 -11.91 8.11
CA ASP A 24 2.26 -12.53 8.93
C ASP A 24 2.21 -11.91 10.35
N ARG A 25 1.23 -12.32 11.16
CA ARG A 25 1.08 -11.81 12.54
C ARG A 25 2.32 -12.02 13.42
N HIS A 26 3.07 -13.10 13.19
CA HIS A 26 4.27 -13.41 13.99
C HIS A 26 5.42 -12.47 13.64
N CYS A 27 5.62 -12.19 12.35
CA CYS A 27 6.59 -11.23 11.87
C CYS A 27 6.24 -9.81 12.33
N ARG A 28 4.97 -9.39 12.24
CA ARG A 28 4.52 -8.07 12.72
C ARG A 28 4.71 -7.92 14.23
N TYR A 29 4.33 -8.92 15.01
CA TYR A 29 4.61 -8.94 16.45
C TYR A 29 6.11 -8.82 16.75
N PHE A 30 6.96 -9.54 16.01
CA PHE A 30 8.42 -9.44 16.14
C PHE A 30 8.92 -8.02 15.81
N HIS A 31 8.47 -7.42 14.72
CA HIS A 31 8.82 -6.04 14.37
C HIS A 31 8.42 -5.06 15.49
N ARG A 32 7.28 -5.26 16.12
CA ARG A 32 6.80 -4.41 17.22
C ARG A 32 7.73 -4.43 18.45
N LYS A 33 8.58 -5.43 18.61
CA LYS A 33 9.60 -5.43 19.66
C LYS A 33 10.73 -4.42 19.41
N PHE A 34 10.95 -4.04 18.14
CA PHE A 34 11.97 -3.05 17.76
C PHE A 34 11.40 -1.64 17.61
N THR A 35 10.12 -1.50 17.32
CA THR A 35 9.49 -0.19 17.13
C THR A 35 8.09 -0.13 17.73
N LYS A 36 7.81 0.96 18.43
CA LYS A 36 6.48 1.23 18.99
C LYS A 36 5.63 2.17 18.11
N LYS A 37 6.23 2.75 17.06
CA LYS A 37 5.61 3.85 16.31
C LYS A 37 5.40 3.55 14.84
N SER A 38 6.21 2.67 14.24
CA SER A 38 6.13 2.40 12.80
C SER A 38 4.80 1.74 12.44
N LEU A 39 4.24 2.14 11.31
CA LEU A 39 3.06 1.48 10.75
C LEU A 39 3.45 0.12 10.16
N LEU A 40 2.81 -0.93 10.63
CA LEU A 40 2.99 -2.28 10.13
C LEU A 40 1.85 -2.62 9.15
N TYR A 41 2.14 -3.47 8.19
CA TYR A 41 1.17 -3.91 7.18
C TYR A 41 0.99 -5.42 7.25
N THR A 42 -0.23 -5.88 7.04
CA THR A 42 -0.48 -7.31 6.82
C THR A 42 0.13 -7.77 5.51
N GLU A 43 0.13 -9.07 5.27
CA GLU A 43 0.20 -9.60 3.91
C GLU A 43 -1.04 -9.13 3.13
N MET A 44 -0.98 -9.20 1.79
CA MET A 44 -2.14 -8.85 0.98
C MET A 44 -3.24 -9.91 1.11
N VAL A 45 -4.41 -9.51 1.59
CA VAL A 45 -5.61 -10.35 1.68
C VAL A 45 -6.53 -10.04 0.49
N ALA A 46 -6.91 -11.07 -0.27
CA ALA A 46 -7.86 -10.88 -1.36
C ALA A 46 -9.27 -10.57 -0.82
N SER A 47 -9.93 -9.52 -1.32
CA SER A 47 -11.30 -9.16 -0.90
C SER A 47 -12.29 -10.34 -1.06
N ALA A 48 -12.18 -11.09 -2.15
CA ALA A 48 -13.00 -12.28 -2.39
C ALA A 48 -12.80 -13.39 -1.33
N ALA A 49 -11.60 -13.51 -0.75
CA ALA A 49 -11.35 -14.47 0.32
C ALA A 49 -12.12 -14.13 1.59
N LEU A 50 -12.27 -12.84 1.91
CA LEU A 50 -13.07 -12.37 3.05
C LEU A 50 -14.57 -12.45 2.77
N VAL A 51 -15.02 -11.86 1.66
CA VAL A 51 -16.43 -11.68 1.35
C VAL A 51 -17.10 -13.01 0.97
N LYS A 52 -16.51 -13.77 0.04
CA LYS A 52 -17.04 -15.04 -0.47
C LYS A 52 -16.52 -16.23 0.31
N GLY A 53 -15.22 -16.24 0.61
CA GLY A 53 -14.55 -17.36 1.28
C GLY A 53 -14.71 -17.39 2.79
N LYS A 54 -15.15 -16.28 3.42
CA LYS A 54 -15.24 -16.12 4.87
C LYS A 54 -13.95 -16.51 5.61
N ALA A 55 -12.80 -16.26 4.97
CA ALA A 55 -11.48 -16.63 5.47
C ALA A 55 -10.98 -15.63 6.54
N PHE A 56 -11.77 -15.41 7.58
CA PHE A 56 -11.52 -14.39 8.61
C PHE A 56 -10.26 -14.63 9.43
N HIS A 57 -9.75 -15.86 9.49
CA HIS A 57 -8.48 -16.18 10.11
C HIS A 57 -7.27 -15.42 9.48
N LEU A 58 -7.44 -14.91 8.24
CA LEU A 58 -6.43 -14.06 7.59
C LEU A 58 -6.34 -12.66 8.20
N LEU A 59 -7.32 -12.28 9.02
CA LEU A 59 -7.38 -11.00 9.71
C LEU A 59 -6.83 -11.06 11.14
N ASP A 60 -6.35 -12.21 11.59
CA ASP A 60 -5.85 -12.35 12.95
C ASP A 60 -4.60 -11.48 13.19
N PHE A 61 -4.65 -10.69 14.24
CA PHE A 61 -3.53 -9.94 14.78
C PHE A 61 -3.66 -9.75 16.30
N SER A 62 -2.60 -9.32 16.97
CA SER A 62 -2.62 -9.03 18.40
C SER A 62 -2.63 -7.51 18.65
N ASN A 63 -3.22 -7.09 19.78
CA ASN A 63 -3.28 -5.66 20.13
C ASN A 63 -1.91 -4.98 20.19
N GLU A 64 -0.84 -5.72 20.44
CA GLU A 64 0.51 -5.19 20.43
C GLU A 64 0.98 -4.76 19.04
N GLU A 65 0.33 -5.24 17.96
CA GLU A 65 0.74 -4.92 16.58
C GLU A 65 0.34 -3.50 16.14
N HIS A 66 -0.56 -2.81 16.86
CA HIS A 66 -0.95 -1.43 16.56
C HIS A 66 0.23 -0.44 16.58
N PRO A 67 0.27 0.53 15.63
CA PRO A 67 -0.66 0.68 14.50
C PRO A 67 -0.40 -0.32 13.38
N VAL A 68 -1.48 -0.91 12.87
CA VAL A 68 -1.43 -1.95 11.84
C VAL A 68 -2.45 -1.69 10.72
N ALA A 69 -2.00 -1.76 9.47
CA ALA A 69 -2.81 -1.60 8.27
C ALA A 69 -3.18 -2.96 7.66
N LEU A 70 -4.44 -3.12 7.26
CA LEU A 70 -4.88 -4.24 6.43
C LEU A 70 -4.64 -3.91 4.96
N GLN A 71 -3.81 -4.70 4.27
CA GLN A 71 -3.69 -4.57 2.83
C GLN A 71 -4.67 -5.49 2.11
N LEU A 72 -5.55 -4.91 1.29
CA LEU A 72 -6.51 -5.62 0.45
C LEU A 72 -6.04 -5.69 -1.00
N GLY A 73 -6.35 -6.82 -1.65
CA GLY A 73 -6.24 -7.01 -3.09
C GLY A 73 -7.60 -7.33 -3.69
N GLY A 74 -7.94 -6.65 -4.78
CA GLY A 74 -9.20 -6.82 -5.49
C GLY A 74 -9.38 -5.73 -6.54
N SER A 75 -10.41 -5.89 -7.39
CA SER A 75 -10.79 -4.94 -8.44
C SER A 75 -12.30 -4.71 -8.52
N ASP A 76 -13.08 -5.36 -7.67
CA ASP A 76 -14.52 -5.16 -7.55
C ASP A 76 -14.80 -4.17 -6.41
N PRO A 77 -15.34 -2.95 -6.72
CA PRO A 77 -15.58 -1.92 -5.73
C PRO A 77 -16.50 -2.39 -4.58
N SER A 78 -17.54 -3.17 -4.87
CA SER A 78 -18.48 -3.67 -3.86
C SER A 78 -17.82 -4.66 -2.90
N GLN A 79 -17.04 -5.61 -3.43
CA GLN A 79 -16.31 -6.58 -2.60
C GLN A 79 -15.21 -5.91 -1.76
N LEU A 80 -14.50 -4.92 -2.33
CA LEU A 80 -13.49 -4.17 -1.59
C LEU A 80 -14.11 -3.36 -0.47
N SER A 81 -15.26 -2.74 -0.71
CA SER A 81 -16.02 -2.01 0.28
C SER A 81 -16.46 -2.90 1.45
N GLU A 82 -17.04 -4.07 1.17
CA GLU A 82 -17.43 -5.04 2.21
C GLU A 82 -16.21 -5.58 2.97
N ALA A 83 -15.13 -5.92 2.26
CA ALA A 83 -13.90 -6.40 2.88
C ALA A 83 -13.25 -5.33 3.79
N ALA A 84 -13.33 -4.06 3.41
CA ALA A 84 -12.82 -2.96 4.21
C ALA A 84 -13.63 -2.73 5.48
N SER A 85 -14.96 -2.80 5.40
CA SER A 85 -15.84 -2.74 6.58
C SER A 85 -15.52 -3.87 7.58
N ILE A 86 -15.32 -5.09 7.07
CA ILE A 86 -14.89 -6.22 7.91
C ILE A 86 -13.53 -5.89 8.57
N GLY A 87 -12.57 -5.32 7.83
CA GLY A 87 -11.28 -4.93 8.38
C GLY A 87 -11.38 -3.88 9.50
N GLU A 88 -12.25 -2.89 9.34
CA GLU A 88 -12.52 -1.89 10.38
C GLU A 88 -13.17 -2.52 11.62
N GLU A 89 -14.14 -3.43 11.44
CA GLU A 89 -14.77 -4.18 12.55
C GLU A 89 -13.76 -5.05 13.32
N TYR A 90 -12.73 -5.56 12.65
CA TYR A 90 -11.62 -6.28 13.28
C TYR A 90 -10.64 -5.37 14.03
N GLY A 91 -10.74 -4.04 13.84
CA GLY A 91 -9.97 -3.06 14.57
C GLY A 91 -8.67 -2.62 13.88
N TYR A 92 -8.52 -2.81 12.57
CA TYR A 92 -7.38 -2.27 11.84
C TYR A 92 -7.38 -0.74 11.83
N ASP A 93 -6.19 -0.14 11.83
CA ASP A 93 -6.02 1.31 11.88
C ASP A 93 -6.10 1.96 10.49
N GLU A 94 -5.93 1.17 9.42
CA GLU A 94 -5.90 1.62 8.02
C GLU A 94 -6.32 0.50 7.08
N ILE A 95 -7.00 0.87 5.99
CA ILE A 95 -7.18 0.00 4.81
C ILE A 95 -6.24 0.47 3.70
N ASN A 96 -5.43 -0.45 3.19
CA ASN A 96 -4.51 -0.17 2.08
C ASN A 96 -4.87 -1.01 0.86
N LEU A 97 -5.11 -0.36 -0.29
CA LEU A 97 -5.36 -1.06 -1.54
C LEU A 97 -4.04 -1.38 -2.26
N ASN A 98 -3.84 -2.64 -2.64
CA ASN A 98 -2.69 -3.07 -3.41
C ASN A 98 -2.88 -2.81 -4.91
N VAL A 99 -2.06 -1.93 -5.47
CA VAL A 99 -1.96 -1.62 -6.90
C VAL A 99 -0.52 -1.79 -7.39
N GLY A 100 0.25 -2.68 -6.74
CA GLY A 100 1.68 -2.82 -7.02
C GLY A 100 2.21 -4.25 -7.16
N CYS A 101 1.44 -5.28 -6.78
CA CYS A 101 1.88 -6.68 -6.86
C CYS A 101 1.87 -7.18 -8.32
N PRO A 102 3.01 -7.67 -8.86
CA PRO A 102 3.10 -8.12 -10.25
C PRO A 102 2.94 -9.64 -10.42
N SER A 103 2.55 -10.40 -9.38
CA SER A 103 2.51 -11.86 -9.46
C SER A 103 1.43 -12.37 -10.42
N ASP A 104 1.69 -13.49 -11.11
CA ASP A 104 0.76 -14.10 -12.06
C ASP A 104 -0.58 -14.44 -11.43
N ARG A 105 -0.58 -14.92 -10.17
CA ARG A 105 -1.79 -15.22 -9.41
C ARG A 105 -2.67 -13.98 -9.20
N VAL A 106 -2.04 -12.83 -8.99
CA VAL A 106 -2.71 -11.54 -8.80
C VAL A 106 -3.21 -11.00 -10.14
N GLN A 107 -2.42 -11.15 -11.20
CA GLN A 107 -2.80 -10.75 -12.56
C GLN A 107 -4.00 -11.55 -13.08
N SER A 108 -4.03 -12.87 -12.85
CA SER A 108 -5.17 -13.71 -13.23
C SER A 108 -6.47 -13.35 -12.49
N GLY A 109 -6.35 -12.72 -11.32
CA GLY A 109 -7.46 -12.12 -10.58
C GLY A 109 -7.79 -10.68 -10.96
N GLU A 110 -7.12 -10.12 -11.99
CA GLU A 110 -7.29 -8.75 -12.47
C GLU A 110 -7.09 -7.65 -11.43
N PHE A 111 -6.17 -7.85 -10.47
CA PHE A 111 -5.84 -6.87 -9.44
C PHE A 111 -4.31 -6.71 -9.24
N GLY A 112 -3.87 -5.89 -8.30
CA GLY A 112 -2.46 -5.55 -8.11
C GLY A 112 -1.91 -4.60 -9.16
N ALA A 113 -0.68 -4.81 -9.64
CA ALA A 113 0.00 -3.87 -10.54
C ALA A 113 -0.72 -3.63 -11.86
N VAL A 114 -1.46 -4.61 -12.38
CA VAL A 114 -2.24 -4.49 -13.62
C VAL A 114 -3.27 -3.35 -13.54
N LEU A 115 -3.78 -3.04 -12.35
CA LEU A 115 -4.73 -1.95 -12.13
C LEU A 115 -4.16 -0.56 -12.43
N MET A 116 -2.84 -0.36 -12.47
CA MET A 116 -2.25 0.90 -12.95
C MET A 116 -2.60 1.21 -14.42
N LYS A 117 -3.08 0.22 -15.17
CA LYS A 117 -3.61 0.43 -16.54
C LYS A 117 -5.04 0.98 -16.56
N ASN A 118 -5.72 1.01 -15.41
CA ASN A 118 -7.08 1.51 -15.28
C ASN A 118 -7.24 2.38 -14.01
N PRO A 119 -6.66 3.60 -13.99
CA PRO A 119 -6.69 4.48 -12.83
C PRO A 119 -8.11 4.87 -12.39
N LYS A 120 -9.05 4.93 -13.35
CA LYS A 120 -10.46 5.21 -13.05
C LYS A 120 -11.08 4.13 -12.17
N LEU A 121 -10.87 2.85 -12.50
CA LEU A 121 -11.36 1.74 -11.68
C LEU A 121 -10.74 1.76 -10.27
N VAL A 122 -9.45 2.12 -10.15
CA VAL A 122 -8.81 2.25 -8.83
C VAL A 122 -9.46 3.36 -8.01
N ALA A 123 -9.78 4.51 -8.63
CA ALA A 123 -10.51 5.60 -7.98
C ALA A 123 -11.89 5.14 -7.50
N GLU A 124 -12.66 4.47 -8.36
CA GLU A 124 -13.99 3.90 -8.02
C GLU A 124 -13.88 2.90 -6.84
N CYS A 125 -12.86 2.06 -6.82
CA CYS A 125 -12.60 1.16 -5.69
C CYS A 125 -12.31 1.94 -4.39
N CYS A 126 -11.47 2.96 -4.46
CA CYS A 126 -11.14 3.80 -3.30
C CYS A 126 -12.37 4.54 -2.76
N GLU A 127 -13.19 5.11 -3.63
CA GLU A 127 -14.44 5.78 -3.26
C GLU A 127 -15.41 4.81 -2.57
N ALA A 128 -15.59 3.60 -3.14
CA ALA A 128 -16.45 2.59 -2.55
C ALA A 128 -15.98 2.14 -1.15
N ILE A 129 -14.67 1.99 -0.94
CA ILE A 129 -14.11 1.69 0.38
C ILE A 129 -14.41 2.84 1.35
N LYS A 130 -14.11 4.09 0.97
CA LYS A 130 -14.26 5.27 1.82
C LYS A 130 -15.70 5.55 2.26
N VAL A 131 -16.69 5.18 1.47
CA VAL A 131 -18.11 5.35 1.84
C VAL A 131 -18.50 4.44 3.02
N ASN A 132 -17.83 3.29 3.17
CA ASN A 132 -18.21 2.27 4.16
C ASN A 132 -17.19 2.07 5.27
N THR A 133 -16.16 2.93 5.37
CA THR A 133 -15.19 2.89 6.48
C THR A 133 -14.88 4.31 6.97
N ALA A 134 -14.67 4.47 8.28
CA ALA A 134 -14.24 5.72 8.90
C ALA A 134 -12.72 5.82 9.05
N ILE A 135 -11.99 4.70 8.91
CA ILE A 135 -10.53 4.67 9.00
C ILE A 135 -9.86 5.08 7.69
N ASP A 136 -8.57 5.44 7.77
CA ASP A 136 -7.81 5.89 6.60
C ASP A 136 -7.78 4.85 5.46
N VAL A 137 -8.04 5.32 4.25
CA VAL A 137 -7.92 4.54 3.01
C VAL A 137 -6.72 5.03 2.22
N THR A 138 -5.81 4.12 1.89
CA THR A 138 -4.54 4.42 1.23
C THR A 138 -4.27 3.48 0.07
N VAL A 139 -3.33 3.85 -0.80
CA VAL A 139 -2.96 3.02 -1.97
C VAL A 139 -1.47 2.76 -1.98
N LYS A 140 -1.07 1.51 -2.25
CA LYS A 140 0.32 1.17 -2.56
C LYS A 140 0.47 0.78 -4.01
N CYS A 141 1.24 1.56 -4.78
CA CYS A 141 1.40 1.39 -6.21
C CYS A 141 2.87 1.27 -6.65
N ARG A 142 3.06 1.15 -7.96
CA ARG A 142 4.34 1.28 -8.68
C ARG A 142 4.39 2.62 -9.42
N ILE A 143 5.48 2.88 -10.15
CA ILE A 143 5.62 4.07 -11.01
C ILE A 143 5.07 3.85 -12.44
N GLY A 144 4.57 2.66 -12.74
CA GLY A 144 4.03 2.25 -14.04
C GLY A 144 4.21 0.76 -14.26
N VAL A 145 3.69 0.25 -15.38
CA VAL A 145 3.66 -1.17 -15.73
C VAL A 145 4.16 -1.37 -17.15
N ASP A 146 4.98 -2.40 -17.36
CA ASP A 146 5.50 -2.83 -18.66
C ASP A 146 6.15 -1.68 -19.46
N ASP A 147 5.61 -1.34 -20.63
CA ASP A 147 6.07 -0.30 -21.56
C ASP A 147 5.55 1.11 -21.25
N GLN A 148 4.66 1.26 -20.24
CA GLN A 148 4.17 2.58 -19.84
C GLN A 148 5.32 3.54 -19.53
N ASN A 149 5.16 4.81 -19.93
CA ASN A 149 6.05 5.89 -19.54
C ASN A 149 5.71 6.38 -18.13
N PRO A 150 6.57 6.16 -17.11
CA PRO A 150 6.27 6.52 -15.72
C PRO A 150 5.98 8.01 -15.51
N TYR A 151 6.67 8.88 -16.26
CA TYR A 151 6.52 10.34 -16.17
C TYR A 151 5.20 10.88 -16.68
N GLN A 152 4.44 10.06 -17.43
CA GLN A 152 3.08 10.39 -17.88
C GLN A 152 2.02 9.70 -17.04
N ILE A 153 2.23 8.42 -16.74
CA ILE A 153 1.23 7.59 -16.08
C ILE A 153 1.11 7.87 -14.58
N LEU A 154 2.24 8.08 -13.88
CA LEU A 154 2.20 8.26 -12.45
C LEU A 154 1.47 9.55 -12.02
N PRO A 155 1.74 10.74 -12.63
CA PRO A 155 0.99 11.95 -12.30
C PRO A 155 -0.51 11.81 -12.57
N GLU A 156 -0.89 11.21 -13.70
CA GLU A 156 -2.29 10.95 -14.04
C GLU A 156 -2.95 10.03 -13.01
N PHE A 157 -2.27 8.93 -12.65
CA PHE A 157 -2.73 7.98 -11.64
C PHE A 157 -2.95 8.64 -10.28
N LEU A 158 -1.99 9.44 -9.82
CA LEU A 158 -2.09 10.17 -8.55
C LEU A 158 -3.23 11.19 -8.57
N LYS A 159 -3.46 11.85 -9.72
CA LYS A 159 -4.59 12.76 -9.87
C LYS A 159 -5.93 12.05 -9.65
N TYR A 160 -6.15 10.88 -10.27
CA TYR A 160 -7.36 10.07 -10.04
C TYR A 160 -7.54 9.71 -8.56
N LEU A 161 -6.45 9.38 -7.86
CA LEU A 161 -6.51 9.06 -6.43
C LEU A 161 -6.86 10.29 -5.57
N CYS A 162 -6.27 11.45 -5.88
CA CYS A 162 -6.60 12.70 -5.18
C CYS A 162 -8.06 13.10 -5.41
N ASP A 163 -8.55 12.99 -6.65
CA ASP A 163 -9.95 13.27 -7.00
C ASP A 163 -10.91 12.33 -6.25
N ALA A 164 -10.53 11.06 -5.99
CA ALA A 164 -11.24 10.11 -5.12
C ALA A 164 -11.05 10.37 -3.61
N GLY A 165 -10.33 11.44 -3.25
CA GLY A 165 -10.09 11.86 -1.87
C GLY A 165 -9.09 10.99 -1.10
N ILE A 166 -8.17 10.31 -1.79
CA ILE A 166 -7.03 9.64 -1.16
C ILE A 166 -6.00 10.69 -0.74
N THR A 167 -5.60 10.63 0.51
CA THR A 167 -4.66 11.59 1.12
C THR A 167 -3.27 11.03 1.36
N ARG A 168 -3.08 9.71 1.16
CA ARG A 168 -1.78 9.05 1.34
C ARG A 168 -1.57 7.91 0.35
N VAL A 169 -0.38 7.91 -0.28
CA VAL A 169 0.04 6.91 -1.27
C VAL A 169 1.45 6.42 -0.95
N ILE A 170 1.69 5.13 -1.10
CA ILE A 170 3.01 4.52 -1.01
C ILE A 170 3.47 4.14 -2.42
N ILE A 171 4.57 4.73 -2.89
CA ILE A 171 5.08 4.52 -4.25
C ILE A 171 6.32 3.64 -4.20
N HIS A 172 6.21 2.39 -4.71
CA HIS A 172 7.41 1.61 -5.00
C HIS A 172 8.08 2.19 -6.25
N ALA A 173 9.26 2.78 -6.07
CA ALA A 173 9.98 3.55 -7.09
C ALA A 173 10.55 2.69 -8.24
N ARG A 174 9.85 1.63 -8.65
CA ARG A 174 10.18 0.77 -9.79
C ARG A 174 8.94 0.50 -10.62
N LYS A 175 9.09 0.35 -11.94
CA LYS A 175 8.02 -0.23 -12.78
C LYS A 175 7.74 -1.68 -12.36
N ALA A 176 6.53 -2.14 -12.62
CA ALA A 176 6.22 -3.56 -12.59
C ALA A 176 6.34 -4.13 -14.02
N ILE A 177 7.05 -5.25 -14.16
CA ILE A 177 7.08 -6.05 -15.39
C ILE A 177 6.19 -7.26 -15.17
N LEU A 178 5.07 -7.31 -15.88
CA LEU A 178 4.03 -8.31 -15.65
C LEU A 178 4.40 -9.68 -16.23
N LYS A 179 5.20 -9.71 -17.29
CA LYS A 179 5.61 -10.97 -17.94
C LYS A 179 7.12 -11.10 -17.97
N GLY A 180 7.64 -12.27 -17.60
CA GLY A 180 9.06 -12.58 -17.71
C GLY A 180 9.90 -12.28 -16.48
N LEU A 181 9.33 -11.65 -15.43
CA LEU A 181 10.00 -11.47 -14.14
C LEU A 181 9.12 -11.99 -12.99
N SER A 182 9.71 -12.78 -12.11
CA SER A 182 9.07 -13.17 -10.85
C SER A 182 8.83 -11.96 -9.94
N PRO A 183 7.98 -12.06 -8.92
CA PRO A 183 7.80 -10.99 -7.93
C PRO A 183 9.08 -10.58 -7.21
N LYS A 184 10.03 -11.51 -7.03
CA LYS A 184 11.34 -11.23 -6.45
C LYS A 184 12.18 -10.38 -7.42
N GLU A 185 12.31 -10.78 -8.66
CA GLU A 185 13.05 -10.05 -9.69
C GLU A 185 12.44 -8.66 -9.94
N ASN A 186 11.13 -8.51 -9.87
CA ASN A 186 10.44 -7.21 -9.92
C ASN A 186 10.80 -6.24 -8.79
N ARG A 187 11.47 -6.71 -7.73
CA ARG A 187 12.01 -5.86 -6.66
C ARG A 187 13.47 -5.48 -6.88
N ASP A 188 14.16 -6.18 -7.78
CA ASP A 188 15.61 -6.02 -7.95
C ASP A 188 15.99 -5.53 -9.35
N VAL A 189 15.38 -6.08 -10.41
CA VAL A 189 15.78 -5.86 -11.81
C VAL A 189 15.33 -4.50 -12.37
N PRO A 190 14.05 -4.06 -12.30
CA PRO A 190 13.70 -2.75 -12.81
C PRO A 190 14.42 -1.66 -12.00
N PRO A 191 14.97 -0.61 -12.66
CA PRO A 191 15.72 0.43 -11.95
C PRO A 191 14.83 1.22 -10.97
N LEU A 192 15.43 1.69 -9.89
CA LEU A 192 14.80 2.64 -8.97
C LEU A 192 14.81 4.04 -9.58
N ASP A 193 13.67 4.70 -9.56
CA ASP A 193 13.49 6.09 -9.97
C ASP A 193 13.00 6.94 -8.80
N TYR A 194 13.89 7.25 -7.87
CA TYR A 194 13.60 8.14 -6.75
C TYR A 194 13.35 9.60 -7.19
N PRO A 195 14.07 10.14 -8.20
CA PRO A 195 13.78 11.48 -8.72
C PRO A 195 12.33 11.68 -9.10
N LEU A 196 11.72 10.72 -9.80
CA LEU A 196 10.30 10.79 -10.14
C LEU A 196 9.39 10.85 -8.90
N VAL A 197 9.71 10.10 -7.84
CA VAL A 197 8.90 10.14 -6.61
C VAL A 197 9.01 11.50 -5.91
N TYR A 198 10.18 12.14 -5.93
CA TYR A 198 10.35 13.50 -5.41
C TYR A 198 9.57 14.52 -6.25
N GLU A 199 9.63 14.41 -7.58
CA GLU A 199 8.83 15.24 -8.49
C GLU A 199 7.33 15.11 -8.20
N MET A 200 6.84 13.90 -7.94
CA MET A 200 5.45 13.70 -7.54
C MET A 200 5.11 14.42 -6.23
N LYS A 201 6.00 14.43 -5.25
CA LYS A 201 5.78 15.18 -4.01
C LYS A 201 5.73 16.70 -4.24
N GLU A 202 6.52 17.22 -5.16
CA GLU A 202 6.47 18.64 -5.56
C GLU A 202 5.17 18.98 -6.29
N GLN A 203 4.71 18.09 -7.19
CA GLN A 203 3.45 18.28 -7.94
C GLN A 203 2.19 18.11 -7.08
N PHE A 204 2.24 17.24 -6.05
CA PHE A 204 1.12 16.93 -5.15
C PHE A 204 1.50 17.23 -3.69
N PRO A 205 1.71 18.51 -3.31
CA PRO A 205 2.23 18.86 -1.98
C PRO A 205 1.33 18.44 -0.82
N GLU A 206 0.01 18.39 -1.04
CA GLU A 206 -0.97 17.98 -0.03
C GLU A 206 -1.10 16.45 0.12
N LEU A 207 -0.65 15.69 -0.89
CA LEU A 207 -0.65 14.24 -0.82
C LEU A 207 0.53 13.76 0.02
N HIS A 208 0.24 12.95 1.05
CA HIS A 208 1.31 12.27 1.78
C HIS A 208 1.90 11.16 0.90
N ILE A 209 3.14 11.31 0.50
CA ILE A 209 3.85 10.35 -0.33
C ILE A 209 4.93 9.63 0.49
N SER A 210 4.79 8.31 0.62
CA SER A 210 5.82 7.44 1.16
C SER A 210 6.60 6.76 0.03
N LEU A 211 7.93 6.84 0.08
CA LEU A 211 8.81 6.18 -0.87
C LEU A 211 9.10 4.75 -0.41
N ASN A 212 8.95 3.78 -1.32
CA ASN A 212 9.30 2.39 -1.10
C ASN A 212 10.25 1.88 -2.19
N GLY A 213 11.06 0.89 -1.84
CA GLY A 213 11.97 0.18 -2.73
C GLY A 213 13.44 0.51 -2.49
N GLY A 214 14.24 -0.53 -2.25
CA GLY A 214 15.69 -0.44 -2.12
C GLY A 214 16.22 0.12 -0.80
N VAL A 215 15.39 0.50 0.14
CA VAL A 215 15.80 1.04 1.45
C VAL A 215 16.38 -0.08 2.31
N LYS A 216 17.67 -0.01 2.64
CA LYS A 216 18.41 -1.10 3.32
C LYS A 216 18.85 -0.75 4.75
N SER A 217 18.73 0.52 5.15
CA SER A 217 19.15 0.97 6.48
C SER A 217 18.35 2.17 6.96
N ILE A 218 18.36 2.39 8.28
CA ILE A 218 17.76 3.58 8.91
C ILE A 218 18.43 4.85 8.39
N SER A 219 19.75 4.87 8.27
CA SER A 219 20.49 6.03 7.75
C SER A 219 20.10 6.38 6.31
N GLU A 220 19.80 5.37 5.48
CA GLU A 220 19.30 5.59 4.13
C GLU A 220 17.87 6.16 4.17
N ALA A 221 17.00 5.62 5.02
CA ALA A 221 15.66 6.14 5.22
C ALA A 221 15.67 7.61 5.66
N GLU A 222 16.54 8.00 6.60
CA GLU A 222 16.72 9.39 7.03
C GLU A 222 17.16 10.31 5.89
N LYS A 223 18.09 9.86 5.04
CA LYS A 223 18.53 10.59 3.84
C LYS A 223 17.40 10.79 2.83
N LEU A 224 16.53 9.78 2.64
CA LEU A 224 15.37 9.90 1.75
C LEU A 224 14.36 10.89 2.32
N LEU A 225 14.04 10.80 3.62
CA LEU A 225 13.15 11.73 4.29
C LEU A 225 13.65 13.18 4.25
N SER A 226 14.97 13.41 4.34
CA SER A 226 15.55 14.76 4.26
C SER A 226 15.36 15.44 2.89
N LYS A 227 14.95 14.70 1.87
CA LYS A 227 14.63 15.21 0.53
C LYS A 227 13.16 15.63 0.35
N GLY A 228 12.37 15.67 1.43
CA GLY A 228 11.04 16.27 1.44
C GLY A 228 9.87 15.30 1.21
N ILE A 229 10.11 13.99 1.10
CA ILE A 229 9.03 13.01 1.14
C ILE A 229 8.51 12.82 2.57
N ASP A 230 7.25 12.42 2.71
CA ASP A 230 6.59 12.34 4.01
C ASP A 230 6.89 11.06 4.76
N GLY A 231 7.17 9.97 4.04
CA GLY A 231 7.44 8.67 4.64
C GLY A 231 8.35 7.77 3.83
N VAL A 232 8.84 6.70 4.46
CA VAL A 232 9.67 5.64 3.87
C VAL A 232 9.13 4.29 4.28
N MET A 233 9.19 3.32 3.35
CA MET A 233 8.73 1.96 3.60
C MET A 233 9.78 0.94 3.14
#